data_f2dd7499abaf0c22952498daa61e77d2
#
_entry.id   f2dd7499abaf0c22952498daa61e77d2
#
_cell.length_a   1.000
_cell.length_b   1.000
_cell.length_c   1.000
_cell.angle_alpha   90.00
_cell.angle_beta   90.00
_cell.angle_gamma   90.00
#
_symmetry.space_group_name_H-M   'P 1'
#
loop_
_entity.id
_entity.type
_entity.pdbx_description
1 polymer ?
#
loop_
_entity_poly.entity_id
_entity_poly.type
_entity_poly.pdbx_seq_one_letter_code
_entity_poly.pdbx_strand_id
1 'polypeptide(L)'
;MMRNALLLLLLIATACTPAGPPTTPNDREWSLLTADYQWLETVRKAQKQPAPNASRKERIETLLENHKKLEPTYVAFIDKVRAYYERTADPRAGALLAREKIILGDEYMTVLSRYDRAIELYREALELQPGSTDAQERIALAEKKRFVSMTDFANVKTGMKEDAVQRLVGLPREDWIKQVTQNNRVYSVWIYPKADGGASAIYFDNGVVYHTNWNAAAPPAAKQ
;
A
#
# COMPACT_ATOMS: atom_id res chain seq x y z
N MET A 1 -7.38 -49.21 -44.02
CA MET A 1 -8.60 -49.01 -43.21
C MET A 1 -8.25 -47.97 -42.12
N MET A 2 -8.50 -46.69 -42.42
CA MET A 2 -8.28 -45.60 -41.45
C MET A 2 -9.63 -45.15 -40.88
N ARG A 3 -9.83 -45.30 -39.58
CA ARG A 3 -11.04 -44.82 -38.88
C ARG A 3 -10.75 -43.44 -38.31
N ASN A 4 -11.35 -42.42 -38.92
CA ASN A 4 -11.37 -41.05 -38.40
C ASN A 4 -12.28 -40.99 -37.18
N ALA A 5 -11.70 -40.69 -36.00
CA ALA A 5 -12.43 -40.34 -34.81
C ALA A 5 -12.63 -38.82 -34.80
N LEU A 6 -13.86 -38.39 -35.02
CA LEU A 6 -14.31 -37.01 -34.95
C LEU A 6 -14.50 -36.67 -33.44
N LEU A 7 -13.59 -35.89 -32.86
CA LEU A 7 -13.73 -35.36 -31.50
C LEU A 7 -14.66 -34.14 -31.53
N LEU A 8 -15.89 -34.30 -31.04
CA LEU A 8 -16.87 -33.23 -30.88
C LEU A 8 -16.50 -32.47 -29.59
N LEU A 9 -15.90 -31.29 -29.74
CA LEU A 9 -15.67 -30.35 -28.60
C LEU A 9 -16.99 -29.66 -28.25
N LEU A 10 -17.64 -30.12 -27.18
CA LEU A 10 -18.77 -29.41 -26.57
C LEU A 10 -18.22 -28.15 -25.84
N LEU A 11 -18.36 -26.99 -26.46
CA LEU A 11 -18.22 -25.67 -25.83
C LEU A 11 -19.41 -25.48 -24.88
N ILE A 12 -19.19 -25.73 -23.58
CA ILE A 12 -20.13 -25.30 -22.53
C ILE A 12 -19.96 -23.79 -22.35
N ALA A 13 -20.77 -23.02 -23.05
CA ALA A 13 -20.95 -21.60 -22.76
C ALA A 13 -21.66 -21.52 -21.41
N THR A 14 -20.91 -21.26 -20.34
CA THR A 14 -21.48 -20.84 -19.08
C THR A 14 -22.09 -19.45 -19.29
N ALA A 15 -23.36 -19.41 -19.63
CA ALA A 15 -24.15 -18.20 -19.63
C ALA A 15 -24.17 -17.68 -18.19
N CYS A 16 -23.44 -16.56 -17.93
CA CYS A 16 -23.67 -15.74 -16.74
C CYS A 16 -25.13 -15.30 -16.79
N THR A 17 -26.02 -16.00 -16.09
CA THR A 17 -27.38 -15.53 -15.88
C THR A 17 -27.26 -14.16 -15.16
N PRO A 18 -27.82 -13.08 -15.75
CA PRO A 18 -27.86 -11.80 -15.07
C PRO A 18 -28.58 -12.00 -13.73
N ALA A 19 -27.99 -11.50 -12.65
CA ALA A 19 -28.62 -11.52 -11.35
C ALA A 19 -30.04 -10.91 -11.51
N GLY A 20 -31.06 -11.65 -11.00
CA GLY A 20 -32.44 -11.17 -11.06
C GLY A 20 -32.57 -9.79 -10.40
N PRO A 21 -33.68 -9.07 -10.66
CA PRO A 21 -33.88 -7.76 -10.07
C PRO A 21 -33.78 -7.83 -8.53
N PRO A 22 -33.22 -6.79 -7.88
CA PRO A 22 -33.08 -6.75 -6.43
C PRO A 22 -34.43 -6.98 -5.75
N THR A 23 -34.47 -7.93 -4.82
CA THR A 23 -35.73 -8.42 -4.21
C THR A 23 -36.13 -7.62 -2.97
N THR A 24 -35.19 -6.90 -2.34
CA THR A 24 -35.44 -6.08 -1.16
C THR A 24 -35.00 -4.62 -1.36
N PRO A 25 -35.50 -3.66 -0.55
CA PRO A 25 -35.01 -2.29 -0.56
C PRO A 25 -33.49 -2.19 -0.34
N ASN A 26 -32.93 -3.02 0.53
CA ASN A 26 -31.51 -3.07 0.80
C ASN A 26 -30.71 -3.57 -0.42
N ASP A 27 -31.21 -4.57 -1.15
CA ASP A 27 -30.56 -5.07 -2.37
C ASP A 27 -30.53 -4.02 -3.49
N ARG A 28 -31.60 -3.22 -3.59
CA ARG A 28 -31.66 -2.12 -4.57
C ARG A 28 -30.62 -1.04 -4.22
N GLU A 29 -30.56 -0.63 -2.95
CA GLU A 29 -29.59 0.37 -2.49
C GLU A 29 -28.16 -0.16 -2.66
N TRP A 30 -27.90 -1.43 -2.31
CA TRP A 30 -26.62 -2.08 -2.52
C TRP A 30 -26.21 -2.09 -4.00
N SER A 31 -27.16 -2.33 -4.91
CA SER A 31 -26.88 -2.30 -6.36
C SER A 31 -26.42 -0.91 -6.82
N LEU A 32 -27.00 0.16 -6.28
CA LEU A 32 -26.58 1.55 -6.57
C LEU A 32 -25.17 1.82 -6.02
N LEU A 33 -24.89 1.41 -4.78
CA LEU A 33 -23.56 1.54 -4.19
C LEU A 33 -22.50 0.76 -4.98
N THR A 34 -22.86 -0.42 -5.49
CA THR A 34 -21.97 -1.22 -6.32
C THR A 34 -21.67 -0.53 -7.65
N ALA A 35 -22.67 0.12 -8.27
CA ALA A 35 -22.47 0.88 -9.51
C ALA A 35 -21.56 2.11 -9.25
N ASP A 36 -21.78 2.86 -8.16
CA ASP A 36 -20.92 3.96 -7.75
C ASP A 36 -19.46 3.47 -7.52
N TYR A 37 -19.31 2.27 -6.92
CA TYR A 37 -18.00 1.66 -6.71
C TYR A 37 -17.29 1.27 -8.01
N GLN A 38 -18.00 0.68 -8.96
CA GLN A 38 -17.44 0.33 -10.27
C GLN A 38 -16.96 1.57 -11.03
N TRP A 39 -17.70 2.66 -10.91
CA TRP A 39 -17.29 3.94 -11.46
C TRP A 39 -16.02 4.47 -10.77
N LEU A 40 -15.97 4.44 -9.43
CA LEU A 40 -14.79 4.83 -8.66
C LEU A 40 -13.54 4.02 -9.06
N GLU A 41 -13.68 2.70 -9.22
CA GLU A 41 -12.60 1.82 -9.69
C GLU A 41 -12.15 2.18 -11.11
N THR A 42 -13.06 2.59 -11.97
CA THR A 42 -12.72 3.05 -13.33
C THR A 42 -11.90 4.32 -13.27
N VAL A 43 -12.29 5.29 -12.44
CA VAL A 43 -11.54 6.53 -12.23
C VAL A 43 -10.16 6.24 -11.61
N ARG A 44 -10.10 5.35 -10.63
CA ARG A 44 -8.82 4.94 -9.99
C ARG A 44 -7.87 4.29 -11.01
N LYS A 45 -8.35 3.43 -11.89
CA LYS A 45 -7.54 2.81 -12.95
C LYS A 45 -7.06 3.81 -14.00
N ALA A 46 -7.82 4.88 -14.23
CA ALA A 46 -7.44 5.96 -15.16
C ALA A 46 -6.46 6.98 -14.57
N GLN A 47 -6.15 6.86 -13.27
CA GLN A 47 -5.18 7.76 -12.62
C GLN A 47 -3.79 7.62 -13.23
N LYS A 48 -3.05 8.74 -13.19
CA LYS A 48 -1.65 8.78 -13.63
C LYS A 48 -0.82 7.76 -12.85
N GLN A 49 -0.11 6.93 -13.58
CA GLN A 49 0.87 6.02 -12.99
C GLN A 49 2.26 6.65 -13.06
N PRO A 50 3.08 6.56 -12.00
CA PRO A 50 4.46 6.99 -12.07
C PRO A 50 5.23 6.15 -13.08
N ALA A 51 6.24 6.74 -13.72
CA ALA A 51 7.12 5.98 -14.61
C ALA A 51 7.79 4.81 -13.86
N PRO A 52 8.11 3.68 -14.52
CA PRO A 52 8.73 2.53 -13.87
C PRO A 52 10.02 2.87 -13.11
N ASN A 53 10.78 3.86 -13.62
CA ASN A 53 12.02 4.36 -13.04
C ASN A 53 11.85 5.66 -12.24
N ALA A 54 10.60 6.07 -11.94
CA ALA A 54 10.33 7.27 -11.17
C ALA A 54 11.02 7.21 -9.80
N SER A 55 11.59 8.34 -9.39
CA SER A 55 12.13 8.52 -8.04
C SER A 55 11.02 8.38 -7.00
N ARG A 56 11.39 8.15 -5.74
CA ARG A 56 10.42 8.11 -4.64
C ARG A 56 9.61 9.41 -4.55
N LYS A 57 10.26 10.56 -4.70
CA LYS A 57 9.62 11.87 -4.67
C LYS A 57 8.54 11.98 -5.73
N GLU A 58 8.84 11.64 -6.98
CA GLU A 58 7.87 11.66 -8.07
C GLU A 58 6.70 10.69 -7.83
N ARG A 59 6.95 9.51 -7.23
CA ARG A 59 5.88 8.59 -6.85
C ARG A 59 4.96 9.17 -5.80
N ILE A 60 5.52 9.81 -4.77
CA ILE A 60 4.74 10.48 -3.71
C ILE A 60 3.94 11.64 -4.29
N GLU A 61 4.55 12.50 -5.11
CA GLU A 61 3.87 13.62 -5.76
C GLU A 61 2.72 13.14 -6.66
N THR A 62 2.94 12.07 -7.44
CA THR A 62 1.90 11.45 -8.27
C THR A 62 0.75 10.90 -7.41
N LEU A 63 1.06 10.22 -6.31
CA LEU A 63 0.06 9.70 -5.37
C LEU A 63 -0.78 10.84 -4.80
N LEU A 64 -0.14 11.89 -4.29
CA LEU A 64 -0.83 13.04 -3.70
C LEU A 64 -1.71 13.77 -4.72
N GLU A 65 -1.24 13.94 -5.97
CA GLU A 65 -2.03 14.54 -7.04
C GLU A 65 -3.27 13.70 -7.37
N ASN A 66 -3.12 12.38 -7.44
CA ASN A 66 -4.20 11.44 -7.67
C ASN A 66 -5.23 11.48 -6.53
N HIS A 67 -4.77 11.46 -5.28
CA HIS A 67 -5.64 11.57 -4.11
C HIS A 67 -6.42 12.86 -4.12
N LYS A 68 -5.77 14.00 -4.32
CA LYS A 68 -6.44 15.31 -4.37
C LYS A 68 -7.57 15.37 -5.40
N LYS A 69 -7.39 14.71 -6.55
CA LYS A 69 -8.42 14.67 -7.61
C LYS A 69 -9.58 13.75 -7.24
N LEU A 70 -9.29 12.63 -6.55
CA LEU A 70 -10.29 11.61 -6.23
C LEU A 70 -11.02 11.91 -4.92
N GLU A 71 -10.37 12.60 -3.97
CA GLU A 71 -10.81 12.78 -2.59
C GLU A 71 -12.29 13.17 -2.42
N PRO A 72 -12.82 14.20 -3.09
CA PRO A 72 -14.22 14.60 -2.86
C PRO A 72 -15.21 13.49 -3.20
N THR A 73 -14.96 12.77 -4.31
CA THR A 73 -15.81 11.68 -4.76
C THR A 73 -15.65 10.44 -3.89
N TYR A 74 -14.41 10.13 -3.52
CA TYR A 74 -14.08 9.00 -2.67
C TYR A 74 -14.70 9.14 -1.28
N VAL A 75 -14.52 10.30 -0.64
CA VAL A 75 -15.09 10.56 0.69
C VAL A 75 -16.62 10.45 0.66
N ALA A 76 -17.28 11.09 -0.30
CA ALA A 76 -18.73 11.01 -0.43
C ALA A 76 -19.23 9.56 -0.66
N PHE A 77 -18.47 8.76 -1.40
CA PHE A 77 -18.79 7.35 -1.62
C PHE A 77 -18.62 6.54 -0.33
N ILE A 78 -17.48 6.66 0.35
CA ILE A 78 -17.20 5.93 1.59
C ILE A 78 -18.21 6.26 2.68
N ASP A 79 -18.65 7.51 2.79
CA ASP A 79 -19.66 7.92 3.75
C ASP A 79 -21.03 7.27 3.46
N LYS A 80 -21.42 7.16 2.18
CA LYS A 80 -22.64 6.41 1.78
C LYS A 80 -22.56 4.93 2.17
N VAL A 81 -21.41 4.27 1.88
CA VAL A 81 -21.22 2.85 2.20
C VAL A 81 -21.22 2.63 3.71
N ARG A 82 -20.58 3.53 4.48
CA ARG A 82 -20.56 3.47 5.93
C ARG A 82 -21.97 3.62 6.51
N ALA A 83 -22.73 4.62 6.09
CA ALA A 83 -24.10 4.82 6.53
C ALA A 83 -25.01 3.62 6.19
N TYR A 84 -24.80 3.02 5.02
CA TYR A 84 -25.50 1.80 4.65
C TYR A 84 -25.12 0.63 5.59
N TYR A 85 -23.82 0.43 5.85
CA TYR A 85 -23.31 -0.62 6.73
C TYR A 85 -23.81 -0.46 8.17
N GLU A 86 -23.75 0.74 8.73
CA GLU A 86 -24.21 1.04 10.10
C GLU A 86 -25.71 0.75 10.29
N ARG A 87 -26.51 0.97 9.25
CA ARG A 87 -27.95 0.73 9.28
C ARG A 87 -28.35 -0.71 9.04
N THR A 88 -27.60 -1.43 8.19
CA THR A 88 -28.02 -2.76 7.70
C THR A 88 -27.18 -3.90 8.22
N ALA A 89 -25.99 -3.63 8.72
CA ALA A 89 -24.96 -4.60 9.05
C ALA A 89 -24.65 -5.58 7.87
N ASP A 90 -24.84 -5.12 6.61
CA ASP A 90 -24.64 -5.94 5.43
C ASP A 90 -23.16 -6.33 5.30
N PRO A 91 -22.82 -7.62 5.32
CA PRO A 91 -21.42 -8.06 5.25
C PRO A 91 -20.72 -7.66 3.95
N ARG A 92 -21.46 -7.44 2.88
CA ARG A 92 -20.92 -6.96 1.58
C ARG A 92 -20.35 -5.56 1.73
N ALA A 93 -21.03 -4.69 2.47
CA ALA A 93 -20.57 -3.33 2.74
C ALA A 93 -19.36 -3.32 3.69
N GLY A 94 -19.37 -4.17 4.72
CA GLY A 94 -18.23 -4.37 5.61
C GLY A 94 -16.98 -4.82 4.82
N ALA A 95 -17.14 -5.80 3.92
CA ALA A 95 -16.04 -6.29 3.08
C ALA A 95 -15.51 -5.20 2.12
N LEU A 96 -16.39 -4.35 1.57
CA LEU A 96 -15.98 -3.25 0.72
C LEU A 96 -15.18 -2.20 1.51
N LEU A 97 -15.66 -1.80 2.69
CA LEU A 97 -14.94 -0.86 3.56
C LEU A 97 -13.58 -1.43 4.00
N ALA A 98 -13.53 -2.73 4.35
CA ALA A 98 -12.29 -3.43 4.68
C ALA A 98 -11.29 -3.39 3.51
N ARG A 99 -11.75 -3.65 2.29
CA ARG A 99 -10.93 -3.58 1.08
C ARG A 99 -10.33 -2.18 0.89
N GLU A 100 -11.12 -1.13 1.09
CA GLU A 100 -10.63 0.25 0.96
C GLU A 100 -9.55 0.59 2.01
N LYS A 101 -9.72 0.08 3.25
CA LYS A 101 -8.67 0.19 4.28
C LYS A 101 -7.38 -0.53 3.88
N ILE A 102 -7.48 -1.70 3.26
CA ILE A 102 -6.33 -2.45 2.76
C ILE A 102 -5.61 -1.68 1.65
N ILE A 103 -6.34 -1.13 0.68
CA ILE A 103 -5.74 -0.35 -0.41
C ILE A 103 -4.96 0.86 0.15
N LEU A 104 -5.57 1.60 1.07
CA LEU A 104 -4.91 2.74 1.71
C LEU A 104 -3.68 2.30 2.52
N GLY A 105 -3.78 1.18 3.25
CA GLY A 105 -2.66 0.58 3.98
C GLY A 105 -1.49 0.21 3.07
N ASP A 106 -1.78 -0.36 1.88
CA ASP A 106 -0.77 -0.69 0.87
C ASP A 106 -0.02 0.55 0.37
N GLU A 107 -0.71 1.68 0.17
CA GLU A 107 -0.08 2.95 -0.20
C GLU A 107 0.84 3.47 0.90
N TYR A 108 0.38 3.46 2.17
CA TYR A 108 1.22 3.84 3.31
C TYR A 108 2.46 2.94 3.44
N MET A 109 2.31 1.64 3.21
CA MET A 109 3.41 0.69 3.30
C MET A 109 4.40 0.84 2.15
N THR A 110 3.92 0.90 0.90
CA THR A 110 4.77 0.75 -0.30
C THR A 110 5.35 2.07 -0.80
N VAL A 111 4.59 3.16 -0.72
CA VAL A 111 5.03 4.48 -1.21
C VAL A 111 5.64 5.31 -0.09
N LEU A 112 4.98 5.33 1.07
CA LEU A 112 5.38 6.22 2.18
C LEU A 112 6.31 5.54 3.19
N SER A 113 6.45 4.20 3.17
CA SER A 113 7.19 3.40 4.17
C SER A 113 6.71 3.68 5.60
N ARG A 114 5.42 3.97 5.77
CA ARG A 114 4.77 4.23 7.06
C ARG A 114 4.09 2.97 7.57
N TYR A 115 4.89 2.01 7.96
CA TYR A 115 4.44 0.68 8.36
C TYR A 115 3.47 0.70 9.54
N ASP A 116 3.68 1.59 10.53
CA ASP A 116 2.76 1.72 11.68
C ASP A 116 1.36 2.09 11.23
N ARG A 117 1.24 3.10 10.37
CA ARG A 117 -0.06 3.53 9.86
C ARG A 117 -0.70 2.46 8.96
N ALA A 118 0.09 1.75 8.19
CA ALA A 118 -0.40 0.62 7.39
C ALA A 118 -0.98 -0.49 8.29
N ILE A 119 -0.28 -0.86 9.37
CA ILE A 119 -0.75 -1.86 10.35
C ILE A 119 -2.08 -1.42 10.98
N GLU A 120 -2.23 -0.15 11.37
CA GLU A 120 -3.48 0.38 11.91
C GLU A 120 -4.64 0.19 10.91
N LEU A 121 -4.44 0.58 9.65
CA LEU A 121 -5.44 0.44 8.59
C LEU A 121 -5.83 -1.01 8.31
N TYR A 122 -4.86 -1.94 8.33
CA TYR A 122 -5.15 -3.36 8.18
C TYR A 122 -5.90 -3.92 9.39
N ARG A 123 -5.64 -3.44 10.61
CA ARG A 123 -6.42 -3.80 11.80
C ARG A 123 -7.86 -3.27 11.72
N GLU A 124 -8.03 -2.01 11.28
CA GLU A 124 -9.36 -1.46 11.00
C GLU A 124 -10.11 -2.30 9.94
N ALA A 125 -9.40 -2.85 8.94
CA ALA A 125 -9.99 -3.77 7.98
C ALA A 125 -10.44 -5.10 8.62
N LEU A 126 -9.67 -5.63 9.58
CA LEU A 126 -10.05 -6.83 10.35
C LEU A 126 -11.25 -6.60 11.27
N GLU A 127 -11.43 -5.40 11.81
CA GLU A 127 -12.64 -5.05 12.58
C GLU A 127 -13.90 -5.13 11.70
N LEU A 128 -13.81 -4.73 10.44
CA LEU A 128 -14.90 -4.81 9.45
C LEU A 128 -15.07 -6.21 8.87
N GLN A 129 -13.98 -6.97 8.73
CA GLN A 129 -13.97 -8.32 8.18
C GLN A 129 -12.99 -9.22 8.96
N PRO A 130 -13.40 -9.77 10.13
CA PRO A 130 -12.51 -10.52 11.03
C PRO A 130 -11.80 -11.74 10.41
N GLY A 131 -12.37 -12.34 9.37
CA GLY A 131 -11.80 -13.48 8.67
C GLY A 131 -10.86 -13.14 7.50
N SER A 132 -10.50 -11.87 7.28
CA SER A 132 -9.66 -11.46 6.15
C SER A 132 -8.22 -11.96 6.31
N THR A 133 -7.87 -13.05 5.62
CA THR A 133 -6.48 -13.55 5.52
C THR A 133 -5.57 -12.53 4.86
N ASP A 134 -6.08 -11.81 3.88
CA ASP A 134 -5.38 -10.76 3.15
C ASP A 134 -4.88 -9.63 4.09
N ALA A 135 -5.74 -9.15 5.00
CA ALA A 135 -5.33 -8.15 5.99
C ALA A 135 -4.33 -8.72 7.01
N GLN A 136 -4.49 -9.99 7.44
CA GLN A 136 -3.57 -10.65 8.36
C GLN A 136 -2.17 -10.79 7.76
N GLU A 137 -2.07 -11.22 6.49
CA GLU A 137 -0.80 -11.36 5.78
C GLU A 137 -0.08 -10.02 5.63
N ARG A 138 -0.84 -8.96 5.34
CA ARG A 138 -0.29 -7.59 5.24
C ARG A 138 0.21 -7.05 6.57
N ILE A 139 -0.48 -7.32 7.68
CA ILE A 139 0.00 -6.98 9.02
C ILE A 139 1.33 -7.67 9.27
N ALA A 140 1.40 -9.00 9.07
CA ALA A 140 2.63 -9.75 9.29
C ALA A 140 3.79 -9.25 8.42
N LEU A 141 3.52 -8.90 7.15
CA LEU A 141 4.52 -8.32 6.26
C LEU A 141 4.97 -6.93 6.72
N ALA A 142 4.04 -6.07 7.14
CA ALA A 142 4.35 -4.73 7.61
C ALA A 142 5.14 -4.76 8.93
N GLU A 143 4.76 -5.63 9.87
CA GLU A 143 5.50 -5.85 11.13
C GLU A 143 6.92 -6.33 10.87
N LYS A 144 7.12 -7.24 9.92
CA LYS A 144 8.45 -7.71 9.52
C LYS A 144 9.31 -6.61 8.92
N LYS A 145 8.70 -5.68 8.14
CA LYS A 145 9.42 -4.59 7.46
C LYS A 145 9.56 -3.32 8.29
N ARG A 146 8.82 -3.21 9.38
CA ARG A 146 8.78 -2.02 10.24
C ARG A 146 10.14 -1.64 10.79
N PHE A 147 10.96 -2.64 11.12
CA PHE A 147 12.27 -2.46 11.72
C PHE A 147 13.35 -3.04 10.81
N VAL A 148 14.49 -2.35 10.74
CA VAL A 148 15.66 -2.92 10.07
C VAL A 148 16.23 -4.06 10.91
N SER A 149 16.55 -5.18 10.27
CA SER A 149 17.23 -6.29 10.93
C SER A 149 18.74 -6.01 11.00
N MET A 150 19.40 -6.50 12.07
CA MET A 150 20.86 -6.42 12.18
C MET A 150 21.54 -7.17 11.03
N THR A 151 20.99 -8.30 10.60
CA THR A 151 21.55 -9.12 9.51
C THR A 151 21.54 -8.35 8.20
N ASP A 152 20.42 -7.72 7.84
CA ASP A 152 20.31 -6.98 6.59
C ASP A 152 21.19 -5.71 6.64
N PHE A 153 21.19 -5.02 7.78
CA PHE A 153 22.02 -3.83 7.99
C PHE A 153 23.52 -4.15 7.89
N ALA A 154 23.97 -5.27 8.43
CA ALA A 154 25.36 -5.71 8.38
C ALA A 154 25.84 -6.03 6.95
N ASN A 155 24.91 -6.28 6.02
CA ASN A 155 25.22 -6.47 4.60
C ASN A 155 25.41 -5.16 3.83
N VAL A 156 25.06 -4.01 4.42
CA VAL A 156 25.35 -2.69 3.83
C VAL A 156 26.82 -2.37 3.99
N LYS A 157 27.52 -2.19 2.85
CA LYS A 157 28.97 -1.93 2.83
C LYS A 157 29.27 -0.54 2.24
N THR A 158 30.36 0.04 2.70
CA THR A 158 30.93 1.25 2.08
C THR A 158 31.14 1.02 0.57
N GLY A 159 30.84 2.02 -0.23
CA GLY A 159 30.88 1.96 -1.69
C GLY A 159 29.57 1.50 -2.35
N MET A 160 28.59 1.01 -1.61
CA MET A 160 27.28 0.69 -2.17
C MET A 160 26.52 1.94 -2.58
N LYS A 161 25.78 1.87 -3.68
CA LYS A 161 24.85 2.93 -4.11
C LYS A 161 23.51 2.80 -3.38
N GLU A 162 22.76 3.92 -3.30
CA GLU A 162 21.45 3.98 -2.66
C GLU A 162 20.48 2.89 -3.14
N ASP A 163 20.46 2.58 -4.44
CA ASP A 163 19.58 1.55 -5.01
C ASP A 163 19.94 0.13 -4.52
N ALA A 164 21.22 -0.17 -4.31
CA ALA A 164 21.65 -1.43 -3.73
C ALA A 164 21.29 -1.52 -2.24
N VAL A 165 21.46 -0.43 -1.50
CA VAL A 165 21.02 -0.33 -0.08
C VAL A 165 19.51 -0.51 0.04
N GLN A 166 18.74 0.15 -0.83
CA GLN A 166 17.28 0.02 -0.84
C GLN A 166 16.82 -1.43 -1.05
N ARG A 167 17.50 -2.19 -1.89
CA ARG A 167 17.17 -3.62 -2.09
C ARG A 167 17.44 -4.48 -0.86
N LEU A 168 18.42 -4.11 -0.03
CA LEU A 168 18.80 -4.85 1.17
C LEU A 168 17.90 -4.51 2.37
N VAL A 169 17.77 -3.23 2.68
CA VAL A 169 17.13 -2.75 3.93
C VAL A 169 15.84 -1.96 3.68
N GLY A 170 15.42 -1.78 2.42
CA GLY A 170 14.27 -0.96 2.07
C GLY A 170 14.56 0.54 2.16
N LEU A 171 13.53 1.35 1.90
CA LEU A 171 13.58 2.80 2.12
C LEU A 171 13.10 3.11 3.54
N PRO A 172 13.76 4.02 4.26
CA PRO A 172 13.22 4.52 5.52
C PRO A 172 12.03 5.44 5.24
N ARG A 173 11.30 5.84 6.28
CA ARG A 173 10.29 6.90 6.20
C ARG A 173 10.93 8.17 5.62
N GLU A 174 10.15 8.95 4.88
CA GLU A 174 10.68 10.16 4.23
C GLU A 174 11.21 11.18 5.25
N ASP A 175 10.49 11.38 6.35
CA ASP A 175 10.88 12.27 7.46
C ASP A 175 12.13 11.79 8.22
N TRP A 176 12.57 10.55 7.99
CA TRP A 176 13.79 9.95 8.51
C TRP A 176 14.96 9.96 7.51
N ILE A 177 14.78 10.59 6.37
CA ILE A 177 15.85 10.92 5.42
C ILE A 177 16.27 12.37 5.68
N LYS A 178 17.56 12.57 5.98
CA LYS A 178 18.14 13.91 6.10
C LYS A 178 19.12 14.12 4.97
N GLN A 179 19.03 15.29 4.34
CA GLN A 179 19.90 15.61 3.22
C GLN A 179 20.44 17.04 3.38
N VAL A 180 21.71 17.24 3.07
CA VAL A 180 22.38 18.52 3.03
C VAL A 180 23.32 18.59 1.82
N THR A 181 23.34 19.74 1.16
CA THR A 181 24.31 20.01 0.09
C THR A 181 25.40 20.95 0.62
N GLN A 182 26.65 20.53 0.56
CA GLN A 182 27.80 21.32 1.00
C GLN A 182 28.93 21.14 -0.01
N ASN A 183 29.58 22.22 -0.43
CA ASN A 183 30.71 22.22 -1.38
C ASN A 183 30.42 21.40 -2.65
N ASN A 184 29.27 21.57 -3.26
CA ASN A 184 28.79 20.83 -4.44
C ASN A 184 28.69 19.29 -4.25
N ARG A 185 28.66 18.81 -3.01
CA ARG A 185 28.43 17.40 -2.65
C ARG A 185 27.11 17.26 -1.92
N VAL A 186 26.38 16.20 -2.19
CA VAL A 186 25.11 15.87 -1.55
C VAL A 186 25.38 14.79 -0.51
N TYR A 187 25.21 15.16 0.76
CA TYR A 187 25.25 14.23 1.87
C TYR A 187 23.83 13.84 2.26
N SER A 188 23.55 12.55 2.34
CA SER A 188 22.28 12.07 2.86
C SER A 188 22.48 11.05 3.99
N VAL A 189 21.52 11.03 4.91
CA VAL A 189 21.48 10.08 6.02
C VAL A 189 20.13 9.41 6.01
N TRP A 190 20.14 8.10 5.88
CA TRP A 190 18.94 7.27 5.99
C TRP A 190 18.90 6.65 7.39
N ILE A 191 17.87 6.97 8.16
CA ILE A 191 17.70 6.51 9.53
C ILE A 191 16.60 5.45 9.57
N TYR A 192 16.84 4.36 10.29
CA TYR A 192 15.91 3.24 10.40
C TYR A 192 15.60 2.96 11.87
N PRO A 193 14.34 2.71 12.23
CA PRO A 193 14.00 2.25 13.57
C PRO A 193 14.48 0.82 13.78
N LYS A 194 14.83 0.49 15.02
CA LYS A 194 15.13 -0.85 15.48
C LYS A 194 14.04 -1.36 16.42
N ALA A 195 13.90 -2.67 16.52
CA ALA A 195 12.90 -3.30 17.38
C ALA A 195 13.11 -3.02 18.89
N ASP A 196 14.32 -2.69 19.29
CA ASP A 196 14.68 -2.34 20.67
C ASP A 196 14.39 -0.86 21.05
N GLY A 197 13.75 -0.11 20.15
CA GLY A 197 13.43 1.31 20.34
C GLY A 197 14.56 2.27 19.95
N GLY A 198 15.73 1.76 19.53
CA GLY A 198 16.83 2.57 19.01
C GLY A 198 16.69 2.85 17.51
N ALA A 199 17.74 3.44 16.95
CA ALA A 199 17.85 3.68 15.51
C ALA A 199 19.21 3.22 14.98
N SER A 200 19.25 2.98 13.66
CA SER A 200 20.47 2.82 12.89
C SER A 200 20.51 3.83 11.75
N ALA A 201 21.69 4.17 11.25
CA ALA A 201 21.85 5.15 10.19
C ALA A 201 22.87 4.71 9.14
N ILE A 202 22.55 5.00 7.89
CA ILE A 202 23.42 4.81 6.73
C ILE A 202 23.69 6.19 6.14
N TYR A 203 24.97 6.50 5.94
CA TYR A 203 25.45 7.81 5.48
C TYR A 203 25.94 7.70 4.06
N PHE A 204 25.48 8.61 3.21
CA PHE A 204 25.81 8.66 1.78
C PHE A 204 26.52 9.99 1.44
N ASP A 205 27.50 9.90 0.55
CA ASP A 205 28.13 11.01 -0.14
C ASP A 205 27.87 10.86 -1.65
N ASN A 206 27.14 11.79 -2.26
CA ASN A 206 26.69 11.70 -3.65
C ASN A 206 26.04 10.34 -3.99
N GLY A 207 25.19 9.83 -3.10
CA GLY A 207 24.45 8.57 -3.30
C GLY A 207 25.27 7.29 -3.09
N VAL A 208 26.50 7.40 -2.52
CA VAL A 208 27.37 6.27 -2.23
C VAL A 208 27.60 6.17 -0.72
N VAL A 209 27.42 4.97 -0.14
CA VAL A 209 27.63 4.73 1.30
C VAL A 209 29.11 5.00 1.66
N TYR A 210 29.34 5.88 2.63
CA TYR A 210 30.67 6.08 3.19
C TYR A 210 30.77 5.66 4.67
N HIS A 211 29.63 5.56 5.38
CA HIS A 211 29.62 5.14 6.77
C HIS A 211 28.27 4.50 7.14
N THR A 212 28.29 3.57 8.11
CA THR A 212 27.10 2.98 8.72
C THR A 212 27.23 3.03 10.24
N ASN A 213 26.11 3.28 10.95
CA ASN A 213 26.07 3.29 12.41
C ASN A 213 24.83 2.53 12.90
N TRP A 214 25.04 1.36 13.52
CA TRP A 214 23.95 0.55 14.07
C TRP A 214 23.25 1.19 15.26
N ASN A 215 23.96 2.01 16.05
CA ASN A 215 23.44 2.68 17.25
C ASN A 215 23.38 4.20 17.05
N ALA A 216 22.71 4.64 16.02
CA ALA A 216 22.50 6.06 15.76
C ALA A 216 21.44 6.65 16.72
N ALA A 217 21.47 7.96 16.89
CA ALA A 217 20.41 8.67 17.57
C ALA A 217 19.12 8.65 16.72
N ALA A 218 17.99 8.33 17.32
CA ALA A 218 16.70 8.46 16.67
C ALA A 218 16.43 9.94 16.36
N PRO A 219 15.79 10.27 15.20
CA PRO A 219 15.37 11.63 14.97
C PRO A 219 14.34 12.05 16.04
N PRO A 220 14.30 13.34 16.39
CA PRO A 220 13.28 13.82 17.33
C PRO A 220 11.89 13.49 16.79
N ALA A 221 10.98 13.10 17.69
CA ALA A 221 9.60 12.82 17.31
C ALA A 221 9.04 14.01 16.52
N ALA A 222 8.46 13.74 15.36
CA ALA A 222 7.76 14.77 14.61
C ALA A 222 6.66 15.35 15.52
N LYS A 223 6.65 16.67 15.70
CA LYS A 223 5.52 17.33 16.37
C LYS A 223 4.27 17.00 15.55
N GLN A 224 3.32 16.31 16.16
CA GLN A 224 2.01 15.98 15.62
C GLN A 224 1.22 17.25 15.35
#